data_e49d8007b6c3c7a142cc24cbab5af778
#
_entry.id   e49d8007b6c3c7a142cc24cbab5af778
#
_cell.length_a   1.000
_cell.length_b   1.000
_cell.length_c   1.000
_cell.angle_alpha   90.00
_cell.angle_beta   90.00
_cell.angle_gamma   90.00
#
_symmetry.space_group_name_H-M   'P 1'
#
loop_
_entity.id
_entity.type
_entity.pdbx_description
1 polymer ?
#
loop_
_entity_poly.entity_id
_entity_poly.type
_entity_poly.pdbx_seq_one_letter_code
_entity_poly.pdbx_strand_id
1 'polypeptide(L)'
;DAVLFEITSNKGNSIIIDVRTKEEFVSGHISDATNIDYYSSDFKEKLDLVKKDVPILVYCRSGGRSSRAANIMQSLGFTEVYNLSGGIGAWKESGFDVIKTRQEKKNKSRKYSAKEINEFLKNNKSAILDFSTQWCVPCKKMKPVLDEISNERDVKILTLDLDANKELSKFYNIKSIPTHILYKDNIEI
;
A
#
# COMPACT_ATOMS: atom_id res chain seq x y z
N ASP A 1 -19.21 12.78 -5.83
CA ASP A 1 -19.72 11.99 -6.95
C ASP A 1 -18.58 11.26 -7.68
N ALA A 2 -18.89 10.36 -8.63
CA ALA A 2 -17.92 9.54 -9.34
C ALA A 2 -16.97 10.37 -10.24
N VAL A 3 -17.47 11.43 -10.84
CA VAL A 3 -16.69 12.30 -11.73
C VAL A 3 -15.60 13.05 -10.94
N LEU A 4 -15.95 13.63 -9.79
CA LEU A 4 -14.97 14.30 -8.94
C LEU A 4 -13.93 13.32 -8.40
N PHE A 5 -14.36 12.10 -8.05
CA PHE A 5 -13.47 11.01 -7.59
C PHE A 5 -12.48 10.65 -8.70
N GLU A 6 -12.94 10.50 -9.96
CA GLU A 6 -12.09 10.24 -11.12
C GLU A 6 -11.08 11.38 -11.36
N ILE A 7 -11.53 12.62 -11.38
CA ILE A 7 -10.63 13.79 -11.55
C ILE A 7 -9.55 13.82 -10.47
N THR A 8 -9.91 13.50 -9.22
CA THR A 8 -8.96 13.51 -8.10
C THR A 8 -8.00 12.34 -8.17
N SER A 9 -8.46 11.16 -8.61
CA SER A 9 -7.59 9.98 -8.79
C SER A 9 -6.51 10.21 -9.84
N ASN A 10 -6.85 10.90 -10.92
CA ASN A 10 -5.95 11.18 -12.04
C ASN A 10 -4.89 12.28 -11.75
N LYS A 11 -4.97 12.99 -10.62
CA LYS A 11 -3.94 13.97 -10.19
C LYS A 11 -2.63 13.33 -9.75
N GLY A 12 -2.56 12.01 -9.60
CA GLY A 12 -1.33 11.24 -9.40
C GLY A 12 -0.71 11.25 -8.01
N ASN A 13 -1.25 12.04 -7.07
CA ASN A 13 -0.76 12.14 -5.70
C ASN A 13 -1.73 11.59 -4.64
N SER A 14 -2.80 10.91 -5.06
CA SER A 14 -3.80 10.30 -4.19
C SER A 14 -3.61 8.79 -4.05
N ILE A 15 -4.13 8.22 -2.96
CA ILE A 15 -4.20 6.78 -2.76
C ILE A 15 -5.66 6.34 -2.82
N ILE A 16 -5.97 5.38 -3.69
CA ILE A 16 -7.30 4.80 -3.81
C ILE A 16 -7.39 3.55 -2.93
N ILE A 17 -8.40 3.49 -2.07
CA ILE A 17 -8.60 2.36 -1.16
C ILE A 17 -9.98 1.73 -1.39
N ASP A 18 -9.97 0.46 -1.77
CA ASP A 18 -11.16 -0.39 -1.82
C ASP A 18 -11.30 -1.14 -0.48
N VAL A 19 -12.36 -0.82 0.26
CA VAL A 19 -12.61 -1.46 1.57
C VAL A 19 -13.58 -2.64 1.47
N ARG A 20 -13.75 -3.21 0.28
CA ARG A 20 -14.53 -4.44 0.06
C ARG A 20 -13.69 -5.67 0.38
N THR A 21 -14.36 -6.83 0.43
CA THR A 21 -13.65 -8.10 0.60
C THR A 21 -12.72 -8.38 -0.59
N LYS A 22 -11.77 -9.30 -0.39
CA LYS A 22 -10.82 -9.69 -1.44
C LYS A 22 -11.52 -10.24 -2.67
N GLU A 23 -12.59 -11.03 -2.49
CA GLU A 23 -13.38 -11.62 -3.56
C GLU A 23 -14.10 -10.54 -4.38
N GLU A 24 -14.72 -9.55 -3.70
CA GLU A 24 -15.34 -8.41 -4.36
C GLU A 24 -14.31 -7.60 -5.17
N PHE A 25 -13.12 -7.39 -4.62
CA PHE A 25 -12.02 -6.67 -5.28
C PHE A 25 -11.56 -7.38 -6.55
N VAL A 26 -11.25 -8.67 -6.46
CA VAL A 26 -10.78 -9.48 -7.60
C VAL A 26 -11.82 -9.55 -8.73
N SER A 27 -13.10 -9.55 -8.39
CA SER A 27 -14.20 -9.59 -9.37
C SER A 27 -14.30 -8.32 -10.23
N GLY A 28 -13.69 -7.19 -9.75
CA GLY A 28 -13.60 -5.93 -10.46
C GLY A 28 -13.44 -4.76 -9.51
N HIS A 29 -12.43 -3.91 -9.74
CA HIS A 29 -12.09 -2.75 -8.90
C HIS A 29 -11.63 -1.56 -9.74
N ILE A 30 -11.61 -0.37 -9.15
CA ILE A 30 -11.07 0.85 -9.78
C ILE A 30 -9.56 0.68 -9.96
N SER A 31 -9.04 1.11 -11.11
CA SER A 31 -7.60 1.02 -11.39
C SER A 31 -6.77 1.66 -10.26
N ASP A 32 -5.59 1.09 -9.99
CA ASP A 32 -4.67 1.53 -8.93
C ASP A 32 -5.22 1.47 -7.50
N ALA A 33 -6.39 0.89 -7.28
CA ALA A 33 -6.93 0.75 -5.94
C ALA A 33 -6.15 -0.30 -5.11
N THR A 34 -5.84 0.08 -3.88
CA THR A 34 -5.33 -0.81 -2.84
C THR A 34 -6.51 -1.45 -2.10
N ASN A 35 -6.52 -2.77 -1.95
CA ASN A 35 -7.57 -3.45 -1.20
C ASN A 35 -7.21 -3.60 0.28
N ILE A 36 -8.00 -2.99 1.15
CA ILE A 36 -7.92 -3.14 2.62
C ILE A 36 -9.33 -3.50 3.11
N ASP A 37 -9.59 -4.78 3.33
CA ASP A 37 -10.92 -5.28 3.70
C ASP A 37 -11.38 -4.71 5.05
N TYR A 38 -12.51 -4.00 5.05
CA TYR A 38 -13.12 -3.39 6.23
C TYR A 38 -13.42 -4.40 7.35
N TYR A 39 -13.72 -5.64 7.01
CA TYR A 39 -14.05 -6.69 7.96
C TYR A 39 -12.84 -7.46 8.48
N SER A 40 -11.66 -7.20 7.95
CA SER A 40 -10.44 -7.86 8.41
C SER A 40 -10.06 -7.40 9.82
N SER A 41 -9.61 -8.33 10.65
CA SER A 41 -9.15 -8.03 12.02
C SER A 41 -7.94 -7.08 12.06
N ASP A 42 -7.16 -7.04 10.98
CA ASP A 42 -5.97 -6.19 10.81
C ASP A 42 -6.25 -4.88 10.03
N PHE A 43 -7.53 -4.51 9.85
CA PHE A 43 -7.94 -3.33 9.07
C PHE A 43 -7.25 -2.04 9.53
N LYS A 44 -7.30 -1.76 10.85
CA LYS A 44 -6.67 -0.56 11.42
C LYS A 44 -5.15 -0.60 11.34
N GLU A 45 -4.54 -1.76 11.59
CA GLU A 45 -3.09 -1.95 11.48
C GLU A 45 -2.59 -1.66 10.06
N LYS A 46 -3.34 -2.09 9.03
CA LYS A 46 -3.04 -1.79 7.64
C LYS A 46 -3.20 -0.32 7.31
N LEU A 47 -4.25 0.33 7.83
CA LEU A 47 -4.44 1.77 7.65
C LEU A 47 -3.30 2.58 8.28
N ASP A 48 -2.75 2.13 9.41
CA ASP A 48 -1.59 2.80 10.03
C ASP A 48 -0.33 2.78 9.18
N LEU A 49 -0.21 1.85 8.24
CA LEU A 49 0.87 1.78 7.27
C LEU A 49 0.62 2.63 6.01
N VAL A 50 -0.58 3.19 5.83
CA VAL A 50 -0.90 4.06 4.69
C VAL A 50 -0.42 5.48 4.99
N LYS A 51 0.18 6.14 4.00
CA LYS A 51 0.60 7.54 4.07
C LYS A 51 -0.61 8.45 4.36
N LYS A 52 -0.53 9.30 5.40
CA LYS A 52 -1.67 10.04 5.94
C LYS A 52 -1.78 11.48 5.46
N ASP A 53 -0.71 12.01 4.87
CA ASP A 53 -0.55 13.39 4.40
C ASP A 53 -0.80 13.56 2.88
N VAL A 54 -1.51 12.61 2.30
CA VAL A 54 -1.96 12.65 0.89
C VAL A 54 -3.46 12.38 0.82
N PRO A 55 -4.16 12.85 -0.23
CA PRO A 55 -5.57 12.57 -0.42
C PRO A 55 -5.88 11.07 -0.50
N ILE A 56 -6.81 10.60 0.30
CA ILE A 56 -7.32 9.23 0.26
C ILE A 56 -8.68 9.20 -0.40
N LEU A 57 -8.81 8.41 -1.44
CA LEU A 57 -10.06 8.17 -2.15
C LEU A 57 -10.56 6.78 -1.73
N VAL A 58 -11.56 6.72 -0.87
CA VAL A 58 -12.06 5.46 -0.33
C VAL A 58 -13.41 5.08 -0.93
N TYR A 59 -13.60 3.81 -1.28
CA TYR A 59 -14.86 3.31 -1.77
C TYR A 59 -15.18 1.90 -1.29
N CYS A 60 -16.46 1.54 -1.37
CA CYS A 60 -16.94 0.17 -1.23
C CYS A 60 -17.98 -0.15 -2.33
N ARG A 61 -18.90 -1.07 -2.07
CA ARG A 61 -19.95 -1.41 -3.04
C ARG A 61 -20.93 -0.26 -3.30
N SER A 62 -21.44 0.38 -2.22
CA SER A 62 -22.52 1.39 -2.27
C SER A 62 -22.28 2.61 -1.38
N GLY A 63 -21.09 2.77 -0.79
CA GLY A 63 -20.72 3.92 0.05
C GLY A 63 -20.81 3.69 1.57
N GLY A 64 -21.55 2.69 2.07
CA GLY A 64 -21.79 2.51 3.51
C GLY A 64 -20.56 2.06 4.32
N ARG A 65 -19.84 1.01 3.87
CA ARG A 65 -18.58 0.56 4.50
C ARG A 65 -17.50 1.64 4.40
N SER A 66 -17.36 2.27 3.24
CA SER A 66 -16.35 3.29 3.01
C SER A 66 -16.61 4.59 3.79
N SER A 67 -17.87 4.96 4.06
CA SER A 67 -18.19 6.06 4.96
C SER A 67 -17.72 5.80 6.39
N ARG A 68 -17.95 4.58 6.92
CA ARG A 68 -17.45 4.20 8.24
C ARG A 68 -15.91 4.11 8.28
N ALA A 69 -15.31 3.59 7.19
CA ALA A 69 -13.86 3.56 7.03
C ALA A 69 -13.25 4.96 7.02
N ALA A 70 -13.89 5.92 6.33
CA ALA A 70 -13.45 7.33 6.32
C ALA A 70 -13.43 7.94 7.73
N ASN A 71 -14.46 7.67 8.55
CA ASN A 71 -14.48 8.13 9.95
C ASN A 71 -13.33 7.53 10.77
N ILE A 72 -13.03 6.24 10.57
CA ILE A 72 -11.87 5.59 11.21
C ILE A 72 -10.57 6.23 10.74
N MET A 73 -10.40 6.46 9.44
CA MET A 73 -9.22 7.12 8.88
C MET A 73 -9.00 8.51 9.49
N GLN A 74 -10.06 9.33 9.59
CA GLN A 74 -9.98 10.64 10.24
C GLN A 74 -9.51 10.51 11.70
N SER A 75 -10.02 9.54 12.45
CA SER A 75 -9.58 9.29 13.83
C SER A 75 -8.13 8.81 13.94
N LEU A 76 -7.58 8.23 12.87
CA LEU A 76 -6.18 7.79 12.76
C LEU A 76 -5.24 8.90 12.22
N GLY A 77 -5.76 10.11 11.99
CA GLY A 77 -4.98 11.28 11.59
C GLY A 77 -4.77 11.46 10.08
N PHE A 78 -5.59 10.83 9.25
CA PHE A 78 -5.61 11.14 7.81
C PHE A 78 -6.19 12.54 7.59
N THR A 79 -5.49 13.37 6.81
CA THR A 79 -5.84 14.79 6.63
C THR A 79 -6.94 15.02 5.60
N GLU A 80 -6.96 14.22 4.54
CA GLU A 80 -7.90 14.36 3.44
C GLU A 80 -8.47 12.99 3.06
N VAL A 81 -9.76 12.76 3.35
CA VAL A 81 -10.45 11.50 3.04
C VAL A 81 -11.73 11.76 2.29
N TYR A 82 -11.83 11.26 1.08
CA TYR A 82 -12.97 11.41 0.19
C TYR A 82 -13.66 10.07 -0.03
N ASN A 83 -14.92 9.97 0.38
CA ASN A 83 -15.74 8.78 0.16
C ASN A 83 -16.47 8.87 -1.18
N LEU A 84 -16.36 7.84 -2.01
CA LEU A 84 -17.15 7.71 -3.23
C LEU A 84 -18.61 7.37 -2.87
N SER A 85 -19.48 8.36 -2.96
CA SER A 85 -20.93 8.20 -2.77
C SER A 85 -21.51 7.23 -3.80
N GLY A 86 -22.30 6.24 -3.37
CA GLY A 86 -22.78 5.17 -4.23
C GLY A 86 -21.74 4.09 -4.55
N GLY A 87 -20.49 4.29 -4.15
CA GLY A 87 -19.39 3.33 -4.29
C GLY A 87 -19.11 2.92 -5.73
N ILE A 88 -18.58 1.71 -5.93
CA ILE A 88 -18.27 1.16 -7.26
C ILE A 88 -19.53 0.94 -8.12
N GLY A 89 -20.74 0.93 -7.51
CA GLY A 89 -22.00 0.94 -8.24
C GLY A 89 -22.14 2.23 -9.04
N ALA A 90 -22.10 3.39 -8.36
CA ALA A 90 -22.17 4.68 -9.02
C ALA A 90 -21.01 4.96 -9.99
N TRP A 91 -19.81 4.43 -9.72
CA TRP A 91 -18.68 4.46 -10.64
C TRP A 91 -19.02 3.84 -11.99
N LYS A 92 -19.56 2.61 -11.96
CA LYS A 92 -19.97 1.88 -13.17
C LYS A 92 -21.15 2.52 -13.89
N GLU A 93 -22.14 3.02 -13.14
CA GLU A 93 -23.32 3.74 -13.69
C GLU A 93 -22.89 5.04 -14.39
N SER A 94 -21.80 5.67 -13.96
CA SER A 94 -21.20 6.83 -14.61
C SER A 94 -20.36 6.49 -15.85
N GLY A 95 -20.28 5.22 -16.25
CA GLY A 95 -19.59 4.75 -17.45
C GLY A 95 -18.08 4.53 -17.28
N PHE A 96 -17.56 4.56 -16.05
CA PHE A 96 -16.14 4.32 -15.78
C PHE A 96 -15.80 2.84 -15.68
N ASP A 97 -14.64 2.47 -16.22
CA ASP A 97 -14.16 1.11 -16.26
C ASP A 97 -13.71 0.57 -14.91
N VAL A 98 -13.79 -0.75 -14.79
CA VAL A 98 -13.19 -1.51 -13.68
C VAL A 98 -12.26 -2.58 -14.23
N ILE A 99 -11.13 -2.79 -13.57
CA ILE A 99 -10.19 -3.86 -13.92
C ILE A 99 -10.46 -5.10 -13.08
N LYS A 100 -10.24 -6.27 -13.69
CA LYS A 100 -10.28 -7.57 -12.99
C LYS A 100 -8.85 -8.05 -12.79
N THR A 101 -8.51 -8.41 -11.57
CA THR A 101 -7.20 -9.00 -11.29
C THR A 101 -7.32 -10.51 -11.23
N ARG A 102 -6.45 -11.24 -11.91
CA ARG A 102 -6.29 -12.68 -11.64
C ARG A 102 -5.86 -12.84 -10.18
N GLN A 103 -6.40 -13.85 -9.49
CA GLN A 103 -5.90 -14.21 -8.16
C GLN A 103 -4.41 -14.51 -8.27
N GLU A 104 -3.56 -13.58 -7.87
CA GLU A 104 -2.15 -13.87 -7.69
C GLU A 104 -2.05 -14.94 -6.59
N LYS A 105 -1.34 -16.04 -6.88
CA LYS A 105 -0.96 -16.99 -5.83
C LYS A 105 -0.28 -16.19 -4.74
N LYS A 106 -0.76 -16.30 -3.49
CA LYS A 106 -0.07 -15.70 -2.33
C LYS A 106 1.37 -16.20 -2.37
N ASN A 107 2.30 -15.38 -2.83
CA ASN A 107 3.70 -15.64 -2.61
C ASN A 107 3.90 -15.63 -1.10
N LYS A 108 4.42 -16.74 -0.58
CA LYS A 108 4.64 -16.90 0.85
C LYS A 108 5.75 -15.92 1.24
N SER A 109 5.36 -14.80 1.85
CA SER A 109 6.33 -13.80 2.30
C SER A 109 7.27 -14.41 3.32
N ARG A 110 8.57 -14.15 3.14
CA ARG A 110 9.61 -14.67 4.02
C ARG A 110 9.68 -13.84 5.30
N LYS A 111 9.84 -14.54 6.43
CA LYS A 111 10.18 -13.90 7.70
C LYS A 111 11.71 -13.79 7.82
N TYR A 112 12.18 -12.62 8.27
CA TYR A 112 13.60 -12.34 8.46
C TYR A 112 13.90 -12.12 9.94
N SER A 113 14.98 -12.72 10.44
CA SER A 113 15.54 -12.42 11.75
C SER A 113 16.42 -11.16 11.69
N ALA A 114 16.58 -10.48 12.82
CA ALA A 114 17.52 -9.36 12.93
C ALA A 114 18.95 -9.75 12.52
N LYS A 115 19.36 -10.99 12.80
CA LYS A 115 20.67 -11.52 12.40
C LYS A 115 20.82 -11.56 10.87
N GLU A 116 19.82 -12.07 10.15
CA GLU A 116 19.85 -12.15 8.68
C GLU A 116 19.90 -10.76 8.04
N ILE A 117 19.14 -9.79 8.58
CA ILE A 117 19.17 -8.40 8.11
C ILE A 117 20.54 -7.78 8.33
N ASN A 118 21.13 -7.96 9.53
CA ASN A 118 22.46 -7.47 9.84
C ASN A 118 23.56 -8.11 8.99
N GLU A 119 23.47 -9.43 8.71
CA GLU A 119 24.39 -10.14 7.81
C GLU A 119 24.25 -9.60 6.37
N PHE A 120 23.02 -9.35 5.90
CA PHE A 120 22.79 -8.73 4.59
C PHE A 120 23.48 -7.36 4.52
N LEU A 121 23.29 -6.48 5.50
CA LEU A 121 23.89 -5.15 5.53
C LEU A 121 25.42 -5.20 5.59
N LYS A 122 26.00 -6.10 6.39
CA LYS A 122 27.47 -6.26 6.49
C LYS A 122 28.12 -6.77 5.19
N ASN A 123 27.39 -7.60 4.45
CA ASN A 123 27.90 -8.22 3.24
C ASN A 123 27.73 -7.35 1.99
N ASN A 124 27.06 -6.20 2.12
CA ASN A 124 26.77 -5.32 1.00
C ASN A 124 27.18 -3.88 1.32
N LYS A 125 28.15 -3.38 0.56
CA LYS A 125 28.70 -2.03 0.76
C LYS A 125 27.66 -0.92 0.61
N SER A 126 26.72 -1.10 -0.32
CA SER A 126 25.57 -0.22 -0.53
C SER A 126 24.31 -1.08 -0.54
N ALA A 127 23.37 -0.76 0.33
CA ALA A 127 22.15 -1.53 0.50
C ALA A 127 20.92 -0.65 0.71
N ILE A 128 19.75 -1.16 0.32
CA ILE A 128 18.45 -0.58 0.61
C ILE A 128 17.60 -1.65 1.32
N LEU A 129 17.05 -1.28 2.48
CA LEU A 129 15.93 -2.02 3.07
C LEU A 129 14.62 -1.41 2.54
N ASP A 130 13.88 -2.19 1.76
CA ASP A 130 12.59 -1.82 1.18
C ASP A 130 11.46 -2.39 2.03
N PHE A 131 10.76 -1.54 2.77
CA PHE A 131 9.61 -1.92 3.59
C PHE A 131 8.32 -1.77 2.79
N SER A 132 7.66 -2.88 2.55
CA SER A 132 6.49 -2.96 1.68
C SER A 132 5.49 -4.03 2.14
N THR A 133 4.38 -4.17 1.42
CA THR A 133 3.41 -5.27 1.56
C THR A 133 2.86 -5.65 0.20
N GLN A 134 2.31 -6.87 0.09
CA GLN A 134 1.75 -7.35 -1.19
C GLN A 134 0.50 -6.56 -1.63
N TRP A 135 -0.24 -5.95 -0.71
CA TRP A 135 -1.45 -5.17 -1.00
C TRP A 135 -1.16 -3.70 -1.32
N CYS A 136 0.05 -3.20 -1.07
CA CYS A 136 0.44 -1.80 -1.26
C CYS A 136 0.68 -1.49 -2.75
N VAL A 137 -0.25 -0.81 -3.41
CA VAL A 137 -0.12 -0.42 -4.82
C VAL A 137 1.02 0.59 -5.04
N PRO A 138 1.22 1.63 -4.20
CA PRO A 138 2.38 2.50 -4.34
C PRO A 138 3.72 1.75 -4.27
N CYS A 139 3.82 0.71 -3.41
CA CYS A 139 5.02 -0.13 -3.31
C CYS A 139 5.28 -0.89 -4.63
N LYS A 140 4.22 -1.45 -5.24
CA LYS A 140 4.32 -2.14 -6.54
C LYS A 140 4.79 -1.20 -7.65
N LYS A 141 4.33 0.05 -7.65
CA LYS A 141 4.77 1.08 -8.62
C LYS A 141 6.24 1.49 -8.42
N MET A 142 6.75 1.44 -7.18
CA MET A 142 8.14 1.73 -6.87
C MET A 142 9.10 0.62 -7.27
N LYS A 143 8.64 -0.64 -7.34
CA LYS A 143 9.50 -1.79 -7.60
C LYS A 143 10.35 -1.68 -8.88
N PRO A 144 9.84 -1.28 -10.06
CA PRO A 144 10.67 -1.12 -11.25
C PRO A 144 11.81 -0.13 -11.06
N VAL A 145 11.56 0.99 -10.34
CA VAL A 145 12.58 2.00 -10.03
C VAL A 145 13.68 1.42 -9.14
N LEU A 146 13.30 0.64 -8.12
CA LEU A 146 14.26 -0.05 -7.26
C LEU A 146 15.08 -1.09 -8.04
N ASP A 147 14.45 -1.85 -8.93
CA ASP A 147 15.13 -2.82 -9.79
C ASP A 147 16.13 -2.12 -10.71
N GLU A 148 15.80 -0.96 -11.28
CA GLU A 148 16.69 -0.12 -12.09
C GLU A 148 17.91 0.36 -11.26
N ILE A 149 17.67 0.95 -10.08
CA ILE A 149 18.74 1.38 -9.15
C ILE A 149 19.68 0.22 -8.82
N SER A 150 19.12 -0.96 -8.52
CA SER A 150 19.92 -2.15 -8.20
C SER A 150 20.80 -2.61 -9.35
N ASN A 151 20.31 -2.48 -10.59
CA ASN A 151 21.04 -2.88 -11.79
C ASN A 151 22.13 -1.89 -12.18
N GLU A 152 21.87 -0.58 -12.02
CA GLU A 152 22.79 0.47 -12.48
C GLU A 152 23.85 0.88 -11.45
N ARG A 153 23.62 0.68 -10.15
CA ARG A 153 24.38 1.32 -9.06
C ARG A 153 25.08 0.38 -8.09
N ASP A 154 25.15 -0.91 -8.36
CA ASP A 154 25.68 -1.92 -7.40
C ASP A 154 25.11 -1.75 -5.97
N VAL A 155 23.83 -1.48 -5.91
CA VAL A 155 23.07 -1.39 -4.66
C VAL A 155 22.25 -2.65 -4.50
N LYS A 156 22.37 -3.33 -3.36
CA LYS A 156 21.58 -4.53 -3.06
C LYS A 156 20.31 -4.16 -2.30
N ILE A 157 19.19 -4.71 -2.72
CA ILE A 157 17.88 -4.41 -2.12
C ILE A 157 17.36 -5.64 -1.39
N LEU A 158 16.97 -5.44 -0.13
CA LEU A 158 16.27 -6.43 0.67
C LEU A 158 14.84 -5.95 0.90
N THR A 159 13.88 -6.59 0.23
CA THR A 159 12.45 -6.31 0.43
C THR A 159 11.95 -7.04 1.67
N LEU A 160 11.40 -6.29 2.60
CA LEU A 160 10.86 -6.72 3.89
C LEU A 160 9.34 -6.54 3.89
N ASP A 161 8.61 -7.65 3.72
CA ASP A 161 7.14 -7.64 3.76
C ASP A 161 6.68 -7.51 5.22
N LEU A 162 6.03 -6.39 5.55
CA LEU A 162 5.56 -6.09 6.91
C LEU A 162 4.38 -6.97 7.36
N ASP A 163 3.64 -7.61 6.45
CA ASP A 163 2.62 -8.58 6.85
C ASP A 163 3.26 -9.83 7.47
N ALA A 164 4.44 -10.23 7.01
CA ALA A 164 5.19 -11.35 7.56
C ALA A 164 6.15 -10.95 8.71
N ASN A 165 6.54 -9.68 8.77
CA ASN A 165 7.57 -9.14 9.67
C ASN A 165 7.04 -7.92 10.44
N LYS A 166 5.89 -8.06 11.09
CA LYS A 166 5.18 -6.94 11.76
C LYS A 166 6.03 -6.19 12.78
N GLU A 167 6.92 -6.90 13.48
CA GLU A 167 7.84 -6.35 14.46
C GLU A 167 8.80 -5.31 13.88
N LEU A 168 9.16 -5.45 12.58
CA LEU A 168 10.10 -4.55 11.93
C LEU A 168 9.55 -3.12 11.79
N SER A 169 8.23 -2.95 11.68
CA SER A 169 7.63 -1.61 11.60
C SER A 169 7.93 -0.78 12.85
N LYS A 170 7.91 -1.41 14.03
CA LYS A 170 8.27 -0.76 15.30
C LYS A 170 9.78 -0.58 15.43
N PHE A 171 10.56 -1.62 15.10
CA PHE A 171 12.00 -1.61 15.23
C PHE A 171 12.66 -0.51 14.37
N TYR A 172 12.22 -0.37 13.11
CA TYR A 172 12.72 0.65 12.18
C TYR A 172 11.89 1.95 12.19
N ASN A 173 10.94 2.10 13.13
CA ASN A 173 10.06 3.27 13.25
C ASN A 173 9.32 3.62 11.93
N ILE A 174 8.88 2.59 11.19
CA ILE A 174 8.19 2.76 9.92
C ILE A 174 6.81 3.37 10.18
N LYS A 175 6.55 4.55 9.61
CA LYS A 175 5.29 5.29 9.76
C LYS A 175 4.32 5.05 8.61
N SER A 176 4.84 4.73 7.43
CA SER A 176 4.04 4.43 6.23
C SER A 176 4.85 3.62 5.23
N ILE A 177 4.19 3.04 4.23
CA ILE A 177 4.83 2.32 3.13
C ILE A 177 4.40 2.93 1.77
N PRO A 178 5.30 2.87 0.75
CA PRO A 178 6.67 2.35 0.81
C PRO A 178 7.59 3.21 1.67
N THR A 179 8.50 2.58 2.39
CA THR A 179 9.63 3.25 3.07
C THR A 179 10.92 2.53 2.68
N HIS A 180 11.95 3.31 2.36
CA HIS A 180 13.27 2.82 1.98
C HIS A 180 14.32 3.40 2.92
N ILE A 181 15.13 2.53 3.52
CA ILE A 181 16.26 2.97 4.36
C ILE A 181 17.54 2.59 3.62
N LEU A 182 18.38 3.60 3.38
CA LEU A 182 19.64 3.46 2.67
C LEU A 182 20.77 3.23 3.64
N TYR A 183 21.65 2.30 3.28
CA TYR A 183 22.86 1.97 4.03
C TYR A 183 24.08 2.05 3.13
N LYS A 184 25.17 2.62 3.66
CA LYS A 184 26.50 2.59 3.06
C LYS A 184 27.51 2.14 4.10
N ASP A 185 28.31 1.14 3.78
CA ASP A 185 29.30 0.55 4.70
C ASP A 185 28.67 0.18 6.08
N ASN A 186 27.44 -0.35 6.06
CA ASN A 186 26.62 -0.71 7.23
C ASN A 186 26.18 0.48 8.12
N ILE A 187 26.24 1.70 7.60
CA ILE A 187 25.79 2.93 8.27
C ILE A 187 24.56 3.44 7.53
N GLU A 188 23.48 3.74 8.26
CA GLU A 188 22.29 4.41 7.72
C GLU A 188 22.64 5.84 7.28
N ILE A 189 22.16 6.26 6.06
CA ILE A 189 22.46 7.56 5.45
C ILE A 189 21.21 8.29 5.03
#